data_93da0840b4c073ac38b3d7471e58ed5e
#
_entry.id   93da0840b4c073ac38b3d7471e58ed5e
#
_cell.length_a   1.000
_cell.length_b   1.000
_cell.length_c   1.000
_cell.angle_alpha   90.00
_cell.angle_beta   90.00
_cell.angle_gamma   90.00
#
_symmetry.space_group_name_H-M   'P 1'
#
loop_
_entity.id
_entity.type
_entity.pdbx_description
1 polymer ?
#
loop_
_entity_poly.entity_id
_entity_poly.type
_entity_poly.pdbx_seq_one_letter_code
_entity_poly.pdbx_strand_id
1 'polypeptide(L)'
;SIIDALNSLSKLAIENNYTKPTITNDNIIKIKDGRHPVIEKNLKENEFIANDTDIGEDNNLIQIITGPNMAGKSTYMRQMAIIIILAQIGSFVPCQSARISVCDKVFTRIGASDNISKGESTFMLEMNEVSNILKNSTENSFIILDEVGRGTSSDDGLSIAMSLVDYLSKKKRAKTVFATHFHELTILENKLDNVVNLKIDILEEDNNLVFLRKISKG
;
A
#
# COMPACT_ATOMS: atom_id res chain seq x y z
N SER A 1 20.37 9.44 -23.00
CA SER A 1 21.66 9.05 -22.42
C SER A 1 21.55 8.95 -20.90
N ILE A 2 22.53 8.34 -20.22
CA ILE A 2 22.58 8.28 -18.75
C ILE A 2 22.57 9.68 -18.14
N ILE A 3 23.33 10.62 -18.71
CA ILE A 3 23.38 12.01 -18.25
C ILE A 3 22.01 12.69 -18.34
N ASP A 4 21.25 12.43 -19.37
CA ASP A 4 19.92 12.99 -19.57
C ASP A 4 18.93 12.44 -18.53
N ALA A 5 18.97 11.13 -18.25
CA ALA A 5 18.16 10.51 -17.20
C ALA A 5 18.49 11.10 -15.81
N LEU A 6 19.79 11.20 -15.47
CA LEU A 6 20.22 11.77 -14.20
C LEU A 6 19.83 13.25 -14.07
N ASN A 7 19.94 14.04 -15.15
CA ASN A 7 19.51 15.42 -15.15
C ASN A 7 17.99 15.55 -14.92
N SER A 8 17.20 14.70 -15.59
CA SER A 8 15.74 14.69 -15.42
C SER A 8 15.32 14.33 -13.99
N LEU A 9 15.95 13.31 -13.38
CA LEU A 9 15.69 12.91 -12.00
C LEU A 9 16.12 14.00 -11.01
N SER A 10 17.27 14.64 -11.25
CA SER A 10 17.77 15.76 -10.43
C SER A 10 16.82 16.96 -10.48
N LYS A 11 16.38 17.35 -11.68
CA LYS A 11 15.42 18.43 -11.86
C LYS A 11 14.10 18.13 -11.14
N LEU A 12 13.57 16.92 -11.32
CA LEU A 12 12.35 16.46 -10.62
C LEU A 12 12.49 16.57 -9.10
N ALA A 13 13.64 16.15 -8.56
CA ALA A 13 13.90 16.18 -7.13
C ALA A 13 13.94 17.61 -6.57
N ILE A 14 14.60 18.53 -7.27
CA ILE A 14 14.73 19.95 -6.86
C ILE A 14 13.36 20.64 -6.93
N GLU A 15 12.65 20.50 -8.04
CA GLU A 15 11.37 21.19 -8.28
C GLU A 15 10.25 20.72 -7.34
N ASN A 16 10.32 19.49 -6.82
CA ASN A 16 9.26 18.91 -6.00
C ASN A 16 9.69 18.60 -4.56
N ASN A 17 10.85 19.11 -4.12
CA ASN A 17 11.37 18.90 -2.77
C ASN A 17 11.43 17.41 -2.38
N TYR A 18 12.01 16.59 -3.27
CA TYR A 18 12.22 15.18 -2.97
C TYR A 18 13.50 14.95 -2.17
N THR A 19 13.52 13.95 -1.34
CA THR A 19 14.61 13.63 -0.43
C THR A 19 15.36 12.38 -0.88
N LYS A 20 16.67 12.33 -0.66
CA LYS A 20 17.50 11.14 -0.93
C LYS A 20 17.13 10.03 0.05
N PRO A 21 16.63 8.85 -0.40
CA PRO A 21 16.35 7.74 0.49
C PRO A 21 17.64 7.02 0.93
N THR A 22 17.61 6.40 2.11
CA THR A 22 18.62 5.43 2.53
C THR A 22 18.17 4.04 2.12
N ILE A 23 18.95 3.36 1.29
CA ILE A 23 18.66 1.98 0.86
C ILE A 23 19.36 1.00 1.81
N THR A 24 18.63 -0.03 2.24
CA THR A 24 19.11 -1.04 3.22
C THR A 24 18.72 -2.45 2.80
N ASN A 25 19.25 -3.45 3.52
CA ASN A 25 18.92 -4.87 3.33
C ASN A 25 18.27 -5.50 4.57
N ASP A 26 17.74 -4.67 5.49
CA ASP A 26 17.19 -5.11 6.77
C ASP A 26 15.70 -5.48 6.74
N ASN A 27 15.12 -5.54 5.56
CA ASN A 27 13.70 -5.84 5.32
C ASN A 27 12.70 -4.82 5.91
N ILE A 28 13.16 -3.62 6.31
CA ILE A 28 12.33 -2.57 6.93
C ILE A 28 12.10 -1.43 5.93
N ILE A 29 10.89 -0.89 5.89
CA ILE A 29 10.53 0.31 5.14
C ILE A 29 9.95 1.33 6.12
N LYS A 30 10.66 2.45 6.28
CA LYS A 30 10.20 3.61 7.08
C LYS A 30 10.21 4.85 6.20
N ILE A 31 9.06 5.49 6.08
CA ILE A 31 8.88 6.71 5.30
C ILE A 31 8.21 7.73 6.20
N LYS A 32 8.80 8.90 6.33
CA LYS A 32 8.25 10.03 7.08
C LYS A 32 7.64 11.04 6.13
N ASP A 33 6.40 11.46 6.38
CA ASP A 33 5.66 12.42 5.57
C ASP A 33 5.70 12.09 4.06
N GLY A 34 5.38 10.83 3.73
CA GLY A 34 5.29 10.37 2.35
C GLY A 34 4.17 11.07 1.58
N ARG A 35 4.41 11.41 0.31
CA ARG A 35 3.47 12.09 -0.57
C ARG A 35 3.27 11.29 -1.86
N HIS A 36 2.11 11.44 -2.48
CA HIS A 36 1.82 10.80 -3.77
C HIS A 36 2.19 11.75 -4.91
N PRO A 37 3.24 11.48 -5.70
CA PRO A 37 3.82 12.44 -6.64
C PRO A 37 2.86 12.93 -7.73
N VAL A 38 1.91 12.10 -8.13
CA VAL A 38 0.92 12.47 -9.16
C VAL A 38 -0.26 13.23 -8.57
N ILE A 39 -0.74 12.82 -7.39
CA ILE A 39 -1.91 13.44 -6.78
C ILE A 39 -1.56 14.81 -6.23
N GLU A 40 -0.40 14.97 -5.57
CA GLU A 40 0.02 16.27 -5.04
C GLU A 40 0.14 17.35 -6.12
N LYS A 41 0.54 16.98 -7.35
CA LYS A 41 0.62 17.92 -8.48
C LYS A 41 -0.74 18.43 -8.99
N ASN A 42 -1.81 17.66 -8.77
CA ASN A 42 -3.15 17.99 -9.22
C ASN A 42 -3.98 18.71 -8.13
N LEU A 43 -3.44 18.83 -6.93
CA LEU A 43 -4.03 19.55 -5.82
C LEU A 43 -3.43 20.95 -5.71
N LYS A 44 -4.12 21.86 -5.03
CA LYS A 44 -3.55 23.16 -4.67
C LYS A 44 -2.40 22.98 -3.67
N GLU A 45 -1.57 23.98 -3.58
CA GLU A 45 -0.43 23.97 -2.67
C GLU A 45 -0.91 23.69 -1.23
N ASN A 46 -0.26 22.71 -0.55
CA ASN A 46 -0.59 22.25 0.81
C ASN A 46 -1.94 21.52 1.02
N GLU A 47 -2.66 21.13 -0.02
CA GLU A 47 -3.87 20.31 0.13
C GLU A 47 -3.58 18.80 0.30
N PHE A 48 -2.38 18.32 -0.05
CA PHE A 48 -2.03 16.91 0.10
C PHE A 48 -1.67 16.58 1.54
N ILE A 49 -2.34 15.59 2.12
CA ILE A 49 -2.03 15.11 3.47
C ILE A 49 -0.98 14.00 3.39
N ALA A 50 0.22 14.34 3.87
CA ALA A 50 1.33 13.40 3.92
C ALA A 50 1.11 12.33 5.01
N ASN A 51 1.56 11.10 4.74
CA ASN A 51 1.41 9.97 5.66
C ASN A 51 2.74 9.28 5.92
N ASP A 52 2.91 8.84 7.16
CA ASP A 52 4.03 8.01 7.56
C ASP A 52 3.79 6.55 7.16
N THR A 53 4.88 5.82 6.92
CA THR A 53 4.89 4.38 6.72
C THR A 53 5.94 3.76 7.59
N ASP A 54 5.59 2.69 8.29
CA ASP A 54 6.52 1.85 9.05
C ASP A 54 6.08 0.40 8.93
N ILE A 55 6.81 -0.40 8.15
CA ILE A 55 6.46 -1.80 7.86
C ILE A 55 7.73 -2.64 7.67
N GLY A 56 7.68 -3.91 8.08
CA GLY A 56 8.74 -4.89 7.86
C GLY A 56 9.43 -5.38 9.13
N GLU A 57 9.14 -4.78 10.29
CA GLU A 57 9.56 -5.35 11.59
C GLU A 57 8.77 -6.64 11.88
N ASP A 58 9.33 -7.53 12.72
CA ASP A 58 8.73 -8.84 13.00
C ASP A 58 7.29 -8.77 13.52
N ASN A 59 6.92 -7.69 14.20
CA ASN A 59 5.58 -7.43 14.72
C ASN A 59 4.72 -6.53 13.82
N ASN A 60 5.21 -6.12 12.65
CA ASN A 60 4.52 -5.20 11.73
C ASN A 60 4.83 -5.56 10.27
N LEU A 61 4.49 -6.76 9.88
CA LEU A 61 4.76 -7.28 8.54
C LEU A 61 3.57 -7.14 7.62
N ILE A 62 2.35 -7.24 8.18
CA ILE A 62 1.10 -7.07 7.46
C ILE A 62 0.29 -5.96 8.10
N GLN A 63 -0.13 -5.00 7.28
CA GLN A 63 -0.98 -3.89 7.69
C GLN A 63 -2.37 -4.05 7.08
N ILE A 64 -3.38 -4.23 7.92
CA ILE A 64 -4.78 -4.25 7.50
C ILE A 64 -5.33 -2.83 7.65
N ILE A 65 -5.75 -2.21 6.54
CA ILE A 65 -6.30 -0.86 6.52
C ILE A 65 -7.81 -0.92 6.35
N THR A 66 -8.53 -0.49 7.37
CA THR A 66 -9.99 -0.34 7.32
C THR A 66 -10.39 1.13 7.15
N GLY A 67 -11.61 1.32 6.69
CA GLY A 67 -12.20 2.65 6.52
C GLY A 67 -13.08 2.73 5.28
N PRO A 68 -13.87 3.81 5.14
CA PRO A 68 -14.81 3.94 4.03
C PRO A 68 -14.10 4.12 2.68
N ASN A 69 -14.87 3.90 1.61
CA ASN A 69 -14.39 4.16 0.26
C ASN A 69 -14.15 5.67 0.07
N MET A 70 -13.24 6.02 -0.83
CA MET A 70 -12.80 7.41 -1.12
C MET A 70 -12.07 8.12 0.04
N ALA A 71 -11.87 7.49 1.18
CA ALA A 71 -11.14 8.09 2.31
C ALA A 71 -9.62 8.22 2.09
N GLY A 72 -9.06 7.54 1.06
CA GLY A 72 -7.64 7.64 0.70
C GLY A 72 -6.82 6.37 0.88
N LYS A 73 -7.42 5.22 1.26
CA LYS A 73 -6.72 3.92 1.42
C LYS A 73 -5.85 3.57 0.21
N SER A 74 -6.47 3.50 -0.97
CA SER A 74 -5.77 3.15 -2.21
C SER A 74 -4.71 4.17 -2.61
N THR A 75 -4.92 5.47 -2.31
CA THR A 75 -3.92 6.52 -2.52
C THR A 75 -2.68 6.28 -1.66
N TYR A 76 -2.86 5.98 -0.37
CA TYR A 76 -1.77 5.68 0.56
C TYR A 76 -0.97 4.46 0.11
N MET A 77 -1.64 3.37 -0.25
CA MET A 77 -0.96 2.16 -0.70
C MET A 77 -0.16 2.38 -2.00
N ARG A 78 -0.75 3.09 -2.98
CA ARG A 78 -0.05 3.44 -4.23
C ARG A 78 1.14 4.35 -3.99
N GLN A 79 1.02 5.32 -3.08
CA GLN A 79 2.11 6.18 -2.65
C GLN A 79 3.31 5.36 -2.16
N MET A 80 3.08 4.37 -1.30
CA MET A 80 4.14 3.48 -0.79
C MET A 80 4.85 2.76 -1.95
N ALA A 81 4.10 2.11 -2.84
CA ALA A 81 4.67 1.40 -3.99
C ALA A 81 5.50 2.31 -4.90
N ILE A 82 5.00 3.51 -5.20
CA ILE A 82 5.70 4.47 -6.05
C ILE A 82 7.00 4.94 -5.38
N ILE A 83 6.98 5.24 -4.08
CA ILE A 83 8.17 5.64 -3.33
C ILE A 83 9.23 4.52 -3.34
N ILE A 84 8.83 3.26 -3.12
CA ILE A 84 9.72 2.11 -3.18
C ILE A 84 10.36 1.96 -4.57
N ILE A 85 9.56 2.06 -5.63
CA ILE A 85 10.05 1.94 -7.01
C ILE A 85 11.01 3.09 -7.35
N LEU A 86 10.64 4.34 -7.02
CA LEU A 86 11.49 5.50 -7.25
C LEU A 86 12.84 5.36 -6.53
N ALA A 87 12.83 4.92 -5.28
CA ALA A 87 14.04 4.69 -4.51
C ALA A 87 14.96 3.64 -5.18
N GLN A 88 14.39 2.54 -5.68
CA GLN A 88 15.16 1.45 -6.28
C GLN A 88 15.70 1.76 -7.67
N ILE A 89 15.10 2.68 -8.42
CA ILE A 89 15.68 3.17 -9.69
C ILE A 89 16.75 4.26 -9.47
N GLY A 90 17.06 4.60 -8.21
CA GLY A 90 18.07 5.61 -7.86
C GLY A 90 17.56 7.04 -7.85
N SER A 91 16.25 7.26 -7.87
CA SER A 91 15.63 8.58 -7.73
C SER A 91 15.56 9.03 -6.28
N PHE A 92 15.49 10.33 -6.05
CA PHE A 92 14.99 10.90 -4.81
C PHE A 92 13.47 10.68 -4.74
N VAL A 93 12.90 10.72 -3.52
CA VAL A 93 11.52 10.31 -3.23
C VAL A 93 10.71 11.42 -2.57
N PRO A 94 9.39 11.49 -2.81
CA PRO A 94 8.49 12.49 -2.26
C PRO A 94 8.17 12.23 -0.78
N CYS A 95 9.10 12.59 0.11
CA CYS A 95 8.93 12.45 1.56
C CYS A 95 9.88 13.36 2.32
N GLN A 96 9.72 13.48 3.64
CA GLN A 96 10.67 14.17 4.51
C GLN A 96 11.94 13.33 4.70
N SER A 97 11.79 12.03 4.94
CA SER A 97 12.90 11.08 5.03
C SER A 97 12.41 9.67 4.70
N ALA A 98 13.31 8.83 4.16
CA ALA A 98 12.99 7.45 3.87
C ALA A 98 14.18 6.52 4.12
N ARG A 99 13.90 5.38 4.77
CA ARG A 99 14.74 4.20 4.84
C ARG A 99 13.98 3.07 4.18
N ILE A 100 14.51 2.53 3.09
CA ILE A 100 13.80 1.59 2.25
C ILE A 100 14.69 0.37 2.02
N SER A 101 14.21 -0.79 2.46
CA SER A 101 14.85 -2.05 2.14
C SER A 101 14.66 -2.40 0.66
N VAL A 102 15.64 -3.08 0.09
CA VAL A 102 15.53 -3.61 -1.27
C VAL A 102 14.37 -4.60 -1.35
N CYS A 103 13.45 -4.35 -2.27
CA CYS A 103 12.37 -5.26 -2.62
C CYS A 103 12.67 -5.95 -3.95
N ASP A 104 12.60 -7.27 -3.99
CA ASP A 104 12.81 -8.03 -5.22
C ASP A 104 11.65 -7.88 -6.20
N LYS A 105 10.44 -7.72 -5.67
CA LYS A 105 9.21 -7.54 -6.45
C LYS A 105 8.22 -6.64 -5.71
N VAL A 106 7.46 -5.89 -6.48
CA VAL A 106 6.29 -5.14 -6.00
C VAL A 106 5.06 -5.72 -6.69
N PHE A 107 4.18 -6.30 -5.90
CA PHE A 107 2.91 -6.84 -6.38
C PHE A 107 1.77 -5.93 -6.00
N THR A 108 0.85 -5.71 -6.92
CA THR A 108 -0.36 -4.94 -6.66
C THR A 108 -1.58 -5.68 -7.17
N ARG A 109 -2.58 -5.86 -6.32
CA ARG A 109 -3.95 -6.20 -6.68
C ARG A 109 -4.83 -5.05 -6.24
N ILE A 110 -5.12 -4.16 -7.15
CA ILE A 110 -5.96 -2.98 -6.94
C ILE A 110 -7.19 -3.18 -7.82
N GLY A 111 -8.40 -2.97 -7.28
CA GLY A 111 -9.65 -3.24 -7.96
C GLY A 111 -9.63 -2.84 -9.43
N ALA A 112 -9.86 -3.81 -10.32
CA ALA A 112 -9.97 -3.54 -11.74
C ALA A 112 -11.28 -2.79 -12.01
N SER A 113 -11.22 -1.74 -12.83
CA SER A 113 -12.40 -1.27 -13.54
C SER A 113 -12.92 -2.42 -14.41
N ASP A 114 -14.22 -2.69 -14.31
CA ASP A 114 -14.91 -3.74 -15.06
C ASP A 114 -14.53 -3.73 -16.55
N ASN A 115 -13.63 -4.61 -16.92
CA ASN A 115 -13.30 -4.82 -18.32
C ASN A 115 -14.23 -5.93 -18.87
N ILE A 116 -15.48 -5.56 -19.07
CA ILE A 116 -16.59 -6.43 -19.54
C ILE A 116 -16.30 -7.07 -20.90
N SER A 117 -15.24 -6.63 -21.59
CA SER A 117 -14.96 -7.02 -22.97
C SER A 117 -14.44 -8.46 -23.17
N LYS A 118 -14.09 -9.20 -22.10
CA LYS A 118 -13.51 -10.57 -22.24
C LYS A 118 -14.39 -11.68 -21.67
N GLY A 119 -15.59 -11.40 -21.12
CA GLY A 119 -16.49 -12.45 -20.63
C GLY A 119 -15.94 -13.31 -19.47
N GLU A 120 -14.78 -12.97 -18.92
CA GLU A 120 -14.24 -13.61 -17.71
C GLU A 120 -14.91 -13.02 -16.47
N SER A 121 -15.23 -13.88 -15.50
CA SER A 121 -15.72 -13.45 -14.20
C SER A 121 -14.65 -12.58 -13.52
N THR A 122 -15.04 -11.39 -13.05
CA THR A 122 -14.17 -10.49 -12.29
C THR A 122 -13.52 -11.19 -11.10
N PHE A 123 -14.25 -12.11 -10.47
CA PHE A 123 -13.76 -12.94 -9.38
C PHE A 123 -12.64 -13.91 -9.83
N MET A 124 -12.78 -14.55 -10.99
CA MET A 124 -11.75 -15.46 -11.50
C MET A 124 -10.46 -14.71 -11.86
N LEU A 125 -10.59 -13.51 -12.44
CA LEU A 125 -9.45 -12.66 -12.73
C LEU A 125 -8.73 -12.28 -11.42
N GLU A 126 -9.48 -11.87 -10.40
CA GLU A 126 -8.96 -11.55 -9.08
C GLU A 126 -8.21 -12.75 -8.47
N MET A 127 -8.80 -13.94 -8.49
CA MET A 127 -8.17 -15.15 -7.94
C MET A 127 -6.91 -15.56 -8.71
N ASN A 128 -6.87 -15.35 -10.02
CA ASN A 128 -5.67 -15.57 -10.83
C ASN A 128 -4.53 -14.61 -10.45
N GLU A 129 -4.83 -13.33 -10.23
CA GLU A 129 -3.85 -12.34 -9.76
C GLU A 129 -3.33 -12.68 -8.35
N VAL A 130 -4.23 -13.02 -7.41
CA VAL A 130 -3.86 -13.48 -6.06
C VAL A 130 -2.99 -14.74 -6.13
N SER A 131 -3.36 -15.72 -6.94
CA SER A 131 -2.57 -16.95 -7.15
C SER A 131 -1.17 -16.63 -7.68
N ASN A 132 -1.05 -15.71 -8.63
CA ASN A 132 0.24 -15.25 -9.14
C ASN A 132 1.10 -14.62 -8.04
N ILE A 133 0.52 -13.76 -7.20
CA ILE A 133 1.19 -13.15 -6.04
C ILE A 133 1.69 -14.24 -5.10
N LEU A 134 0.82 -15.16 -4.69
CA LEU A 134 1.17 -16.24 -3.76
C LEU A 134 2.26 -17.16 -4.30
N LYS A 135 2.28 -17.45 -5.60
CA LYS A 135 3.32 -18.29 -6.22
C LYS A 135 4.66 -17.59 -6.29
N ASN A 136 4.68 -16.32 -6.66
CA ASN A 136 5.90 -15.62 -7.06
C ASN A 136 6.48 -14.67 -6.01
N SER A 137 5.76 -14.37 -4.92
CA SER A 137 6.29 -13.53 -3.84
C SER A 137 7.30 -14.27 -2.99
N THR A 138 8.25 -13.51 -2.46
CA THR A 138 9.28 -13.91 -1.49
C THR A 138 9.14 -13.08 -0.22
N GLU A 139 9.92 -13.34 0.81
CA GLU A 139 9.97 -12.52 2.03
C GLU A 139 10.44 -11.08 1.77
N ASN A 140 11.21 -10.86 0.69
CA ASN A 140 11.67 -9.52 0.30
C ASN A 140 10.70 -8.77 -0.61
N SER A 141 9.56 -9.35 -0.96
CA SER A 141 8.57 -8.69 -1.79
C SER A 141 7.74 -7.67 -1.00
N PHE A 142 7.20 -6.68 -1.72
CA PHE A 142 6.19 -5.76 -1.22
C PHE A 142 4.86 -6.01 -1.93
N ILE A 143 3.79 -6.22 -1.17
CA ILE A 143 2.48 -6.63 -1.69
C ILE A 143 1.41 -5.61 -1.30
N ILE A 144 0.62 -5.19 -2.26
CA ILE A 144 -0.59 -4.38 -2.08
C ILE A 144 -1.82 -5.19 -2.50
N LEU A 145 -2.77 -5.31 -1.58
CA LEU A 145 -4.06 -5.96 -1.81
C LEU A 145 -5.18 -4.97 -1.48
N ASP A 146 -5.99 -4.63 -2.47
CA ASP A 146 -7.08 -3.67 -2.32
C ASP A 146 -8.43 -4.37 -2.58
N GLU A 147 -9.24 -4.48 -1.53
CA GLU A 147 -10.60 -5.03 -1.54
C GLU A 147 -10.70 -6.46 -2.13
N VAL A 148 -9.75 -7.35 -1.82
CA VAL A 148 -9.80 -8.76 -2.23
C VAL A 148 -10.98 -9.47 -1.60
N GLY A 149 -11.70 -10.28 -2.39
CA GLY A 149 -12.89 -11.04 -1.97
C GLY A 149 -14.21 -10.33 -2.25
N ARG A 150 -14.18 -9.14 -2.90
CA ARG A 150 -15.40 -8.38 -3.20
C ARG A 150 -16.23 -8.98 -4.33
N GLY A 151 -15.64 -9.81 -5.18
CA GLY A 151 -16.28 -10.41 -6.37
C GLY A 151 -17.15 -11.64 -6.10
N THR A 152 -17.39 -12.00 -4.83
CA THR A 152 -18.18 -13.17 -4.41
C THR A 152 -19.12 -12.82 -3.25
N SER A 153 -19.76 -13.83 -2.62
CA SER A 153 -20.56 -13.61 -1.42
C SER A 153 -19.71 -13.05 -0.28
N SER A 154 -20.33 -12.28 0.64
CA SER A 154 -19.60 -11.67 1.75
C SER A 154 -18.87 -12.70 2.62
N ASP A 155 -19.49 -13.84 2.89
CA ASP A 155 -18.92 -14.91 3.73
C ASP A 155 -17.75 -15.61 3.05
N ASP A 156 -17.86 -15.90 1.75
CA ASP A 156 -16.78 -16.49 0.97
C ASP A 156 -15.61 -15.50 0.83
N GLY A 157 -15.92 -14.23 0.52
CA GLY A 157 -14.93 -13.16 0.39
C GLY A 157 -14.14 -12.95 1.66
N LEU A 158 -14.82 -12.90 2.82
CA LEU A 158 -14.20 -12.81 4.13
C LEU A 158 -13.30 -14.04 4.42
N SER A 159 -13.78 -15.24 4.12
CA SER A 159 -13.03 -16.48 4.32
C SER A 159 -11.75 -16.52 3.49
N ILE A 160 -11.82 -16.07 2.23
CA ILE A 160 -10.66 -15.94 1.33
C ILE A 160 -9.68 -14.91 1.89
N ALA A 161 -10.16 -13.73 2.27
CA ALA A 161 -9.32 -12.66 2.80
C ALA A 161 -8.60 -13.07 4.10
N MET A 162 -9.30 -13.73 5.04
CA MET A 162 -8.70 -14.25 6.27
C MET A 162 -7.61 -15.29 5.97
N SER A 163 -7.90 -16.25 5.08
CA SER A 163 -6.96 -17.30 4.71
C SER A 163 -5.73 -16.73 4.00
N LEU A 164 -5.91 -15.69 3.19
CA LEU A 164 -4.84 -15.01 2.48
C LEU A 164 -3.89 -14.28 3.45
N VAL A 165 -4.43 -13.52 4.41
CA VAL A 165 -3.63 -12.84 5.44
C VAL A 165 -2.88 -13.86 6.29
N ASP A 166 -3.52 -14.94 6.73
CA ASP A 166 -2.88 -16.01 7.51
C ASP A 166 -1.72 -16.67 6.73
N TYR A 167 -1.93 -16.97 5.46
CA TYR A 167 -0.89 -17.56 4.61
C TYR A 167 0.30 -16.60 4.38
N LEU A 168 0.02 -15.33 4.08
CA LEU A 168 1.06 -14.31 3.89
C LEU A 168 1.86 -14.09 5.18
N SER A 169 1.18 -14.05 6.33
CA SER A 169 1.80 -13.90 7.66
C SER A 169 2.72 -15.05 8.00
N LYS A 170 2.27 -16.29 7.85
CA LYS A 170 2.97 -17.49 8.34
C LYS A 170 3.96 -18.09 7.34
N LYS A 171 3.63 -18.03 6.05
CA LYS A 171 4.38 -18.76 5.00
C LYS A 171 5.23 -17.87 4.14
N LYS A 172 4.69 -16.76 3.65
CA LYS A 172 5.42 -15.86 2.75
C LYS A 172 6.26 -14.84 3.50
N ARG A 173 5.77 -14.35 4.63
CA ARG A 173 6.41 -13.33 5.45
C ARG A 173 6.83 -12.07 4.66
N ALA A 174 6.07 -11.77 3.60
CA ALA A 174 6.27 -10.61 2.75
C ALA A 174 5.59 -9.38 3.35
N LYS A 175 6.21 -8.21 3.22
CA LYS A 175 5.60 -6.92 3.58
C LYS A 175 4.32 -6.73 2.79
N THR A 176 3.19 -6.67 3.48
CA THR A 176 1.87 -6.63 2.85
C THR A 176 1.01 -5.52 3.42
N VAL A 177 0.38 -4.75 2.54
CA VAL A 177 -0.66 -3.79 2.91
C VAL A 177 -1.97 -4.25 2.31
N PHE A 178 -2.95 -4.48 3.14
CA PHE A 178 -4.25 -5.04 2.79
C PHE A 178 -5.37 -4.05 3.14
N ALA A 179 -5.91 -3.36 2.16
CA ALA A 179 -7.11 -2.54 2.35
C ALA A 179 -8.37 -3.39 2.20
N THR A 180 -9.30 -3.22 3.12
CA THR A 180 -10.52 -4.01 3.16
C THR A 180 -11.71 -3.24 3.74
N HIS A 181 -12.90 -3.66 3.37
CA HIS A 181 -14.15 -3.28 4.02
C HIS A 181 -14.65 -4.33 5.03
N PHE A 182 -14.00 -5.50 5.08
CA PHE A 182 -14.31 -6.53 6.06
C PHE A 182 -13.70 -6.13 7.42
N HIS A 183 -14.51 -5.57 8.31
CA HIS A 183 -14.06 -5.19 9.66
C HIS A 183 -13.63 -6.40 10.49
N GLU A 184 -14.16 -7.58 10.18
CA GLU A 184 -13.84 -8.83 10.84
C GLU A 184 -12.38 -9.25 10.69
N LEU A 185 -11.68 -8.77 9.63
CA LEU A 185 -10.25 -9.01 9.46
C LEU A 185 -9.41 -8.41 10.59
N THR A 186 -9.90 -7.37 11.25
CA THR A 186 -9.15 -6.70 12.34
C THR A 186 -8.85 -7.63 13.52
N ILE A 187 -9.63 -8.69 13.70
CA ILE A 187 -9.38 -9.71 14.74
C ILE A 187 -8.03 -10.42 14.56
N LEU A 188 -7.47 -10.40 13.33
CA LEU A 188 -6.22 -11.07 13.03
C LEU A 188 -5.02 -10.45 13.75
N GLU A 189 -5.06 -9.16 14.11
CA GLU A 189 -4.03 -8.53 14.96
C GLU A 189 -3.90 -9.22 16.32
N ASN A 190 -4.99 -9.75 16.88
CA ASN A 190 -4.97 -10.49 18.13
C ASN A 190 -4.57 -11.96 17.99
N LYS A 191 -4.48 -12.47 16.75
CA LYS A 191 -4.19 -13.88 16.46
C LYS A 191 -2.84 -14.11 15.82
N LEU A 192 -2.25 -13.08 15.24
CA LEU A 192 -1.02 -13.14 14.47
C LEU A 192 -0.09 -12.00 14.93
N ASP A 193 1.06 -12.34 15.45
CA ASP A 193 2.00 -11.40 16.10
C ASP A 193 2.58 -10.35 15.14
N ASN A 194 2.47 -10.57 13.83
CA ASN A 194 3.05 -9.70 12.80
C ASN A 194 1.99 -8.95 11.95
N VAL A 195 0.76 -8.89 12.44
CA VAL A 195 -0.35 -8.16 11.81
C VAL A 195 -0.69 -6.93 12.64
N VAL A 196 -0.85 -5.78 12.00
CA VAL A 196 -1.23 -4.51 12.62
C VAL A 196 -2.44 -3.92 11.91
N ASN A 197 -3.39 -3.42 12.67
CA ASN A 197 -4.54 -2.69 12.15
C ASN A 197 -4.23 -1.21 11.99
N LEU A 198 -4.61 -0.66 10.86
CA LEU A 198 -4.59 0.76 10.56
C LEU A 198 -5.98 1.23 10.17
N LYS A 199 -6.25 2.49 10.44
CA LYS A 199 -7.51 3.15 10.04
C LYS A 199 -7.22 4.51 9.41
N ILE A 200 -8.21 5.03 8.69
CA ILE A 200 -8.19 6.42 8.25
C ILE A 200 -8.93 7.26 9.26
N ASP A 201 -8.30 8.33 9.71
CA ASP A 201 -8.91 9.26 10.65
C ASP A 201 -10.06 10.03 9.99
N ILE A 202 -11.17 10.09 10.69
CA ILE A 202 -12.40 10.75 10.27
C ILE A 202 -12.78 11.73 11.38
N LEU A 203 -13.12 12.96 11.00
CA LEU A 203 -13.78 13.92 11.88
C LEU A 203 -15.26 14.00 11.51
N GLU A 204 -16.10 14.00 12.53
CA GLU A 204 -17.52 14.28 12.39
C GLU A 204 -17.77 15.73 12.85
N GLU A 205 -18.09 16.62 11.88
CA GLU A 205 -18.44 18.02 12.15
C GLU A 205 -19.83 18.29 11.61
N ASP A 206 -20.72 18.79 12.46
CA ASP A 206 -22.09 19.23 12.09
C ASP A 206 -22.88 18.23 11.22
N ASN A 207 -22.88 16.94 11.57
CA ASN A 207 -23.44 15.83 10.78
C ASN A 207 -22.78 15.57 9.42
N ASN A 208 -21.62 16.14 9.14
CA ASN A 208 -20.82 15.83 7.96
C ASN A 208 -19.59 15.02 8.34
N LEU A 209 -19.28 13.98 7.54
CA LEU A 209 -18.05 13.22 7.68
C LEU A 209 -16.92 13.91 6.90
N VAL A 210 -15.91 14.39 7.62
CA VAL A 210 -14.69 14.97 7.03
C VAL A 210 -13.58 13.94 7.09
N PHE A 211 -13.16 13.46 5.93
CA PHE A 211 -12.04 12.52 5.83
C PHE A 211 -10.71 13.27 5.96
N LEU A 212 -10.01 13.05 7.06
CA LEU A 212 -8.70 13.67 7.30
C LEU A 212 -7.60 13.11 6.39
N ARG A 213 -7.85 11.99 5.70
CA ARG A 213 -6.87 11.28 4.85
C ARG A 213 -5.57 10.95 5.58
N LYS A 214 -5.59 10.96 6.91
CA LYS A 214 -4.46 10.57 7.76
C LYS A 214 -4.63 9.12 8.19
N ILE A 215 -3.54 8.35 8.07
CA ILE A 215 -3.48 6.96 8.51
C ILE A 215 -2.96 6.94 9.95
N SER A 216 -3.68 6.22 10.81
CA SER A 216 -3.30 6.01 12.20
C SER A 216 -3.46 4.54 12.60
N LYS A 217 -2.94 4.16 13.76
CA LYS A 217 -3.15 2.83 14.33
C LYS A 217 -4.62 2.64 14.66
N GLY A 218 -5.21 1.51 14.23
CA GLY A 218 -6.62 1.17 14.35
C GLY A 218 -7.00 0.42 15.60
#